data_cc1e4b632901d7b3ac69234f8f4fc281
#
_entry.id   cc1e4b632901d7b3ac69234f8f4fc281
#
_cell.length_a   1.000
_cell.length_b   1.000
_cell.length_c   1.000
_cell.angle_alpha   90.00
_cell.angle_beta   90.00
_cell.angle_gamma   90.00
#
_symmetry.space_group_name_H-M   'P 1'
#
loop_
_entity.id
_entity.type
_entity.pdbx_description
1 polymer ?
#
loop_
_entity_poly.entity_id
_entity_poly.type
_entity_poly.pdbx_seq_one_letter_code
_entity_poly.pdbx_strand_id
1 'polypeptide(L)'
;GFKICDDDFEPLFLKNLSTDKAVSTRISTAETLAKAKLSPAQLVSLLKVLEKASPAELDRLLDVYAGVTDENIGKGLLAAIRKSPSIGSIRIETIKEKLKKLGPDVQKEADQLQVDIRAQLSKQYEKLEVILPLISTGDIRKGQIVFQNAKAACIVCHAIGYLGGKVGPDLTKIGQIRSERDLLEAILFPSASFVRSYEPIKIATSSGKVFQGLIKSESPDDIVLITGPDQQMRILRADIEIMEPGAVSVMPAGLDQQFTPQELADLVAFLKASR
;
A
#
# COMPACT_ATOMS: atom_id res chain seq x y z
N GLY A 1 -9.93 -18.00 18.07
CA GLY A 1 -10.62 -16.76 17.66
C GLY A 1 -12.03 -16.68 18.24
N PHE A 2 -12.53 -15.50 18.43
CA PHE A 2 -13.92 -15.23 18.84
C PHE A 2 -14.85 -15.36 17.62
N LYS A 3 -16.16 -15.56 17.88
CA LYS A 3 -17.20 -15.57 16.85
C LYS A 3 -17.85 -14.19 16.77
N ILE A 4 -18.26 -13.78 15.57
CA ILE A 4 -19.02 -12.57 15.31
C ILE A 4 -20.47 -12.97 15.03
N CYS A 5 -21.43 -12.27 15.64
CA CYS A 5 -22.84 -12.45 15.34
C CYS A 5 -23.13 -11.98 13.91
N ASP A 6 -23.99 -12.69 13.18
CA ASP A 6 -24.31 -12.33 11.79
C ASP A 6 -24.99 -10.95 11.72
N ASP A 7 -25.84 -10.60 12.70
CA ASP A 7 -26.51 -9.30 12.77
C ASP A 7 -25.53 -8.13 12.95
N ASP A 8 -24.38 -8.36 13.59
CA ASP A 8 -23.35 -7.37 13.84
C ASP A 8 -22.33 -7.27 12.68
N PHE A 9 -22.25 -8.29 11.83
CA PHE A 9 -21.17 -8.40 10.85
C PHE A 9 -21.23 -7.28 9.80
N GLU A 10 -22.38 -7.02 9.21
CA GLU A 10 -22.54 -5.97 8.22
C GLU A 10 -22.39 -4.56 8.84
N PRO A 11 -23.13 -4.17 9.89
CA PRO A 11 -23.10 -2.80 10.40
C PRO A 11 -21.77 -2.42 11.08
N LEU A 12 -21.09 -3.36 11.74
CA LEU A 12 -19.88 -3.07 12.50
C LEU A 12 -18.60 -3.35 11.70
N PHE A 13 -18.60 -4.32 10.80
CA PHE A 13 -17.38 -4.73 10.09
C PHE A 13 -17.41 -4.36 8.61
N LEU A 14 -18.37 -4.80 7.81
CA LEU A 14 -18.38 -4.47 6.37
C LEU A 14 -18.47 -2.97 6.13
N LYS A 15 -19.29 -2.26 6.90
CA LYS A 15 -19.42 -0.80 6.82
C LYS A 15 -18.10 -0.08 7.15
N ASN A 16 -17.34 -0.60 8.11
CA ASN A 16 -16.05 -0.03 8.49
C ASN A 16 -14.91 -0.37 7.51
N LEU A 17 -15.10 -1.37 6.66
CA LEU A 17 -14.19 -1.71 5.55
C LEU A 17 -14.53 -0.96 4.25
N SER A 18 -15.59 -0.16 4.22
CA SER A 18 -15.95 0.65 3.06
C SER A 18 -14.88 1.68 2.73
N THR A 19 -14.66 1.95 1.43
CA THR A 19 -13.59 2.83 0.92
C THR A 19 -13.77 4.30 1.33
N ASP A 20 -14.95 4.70 1.82
CA ASP A 20 -15.21 6.03 2.39
C ASP A 20 -14.69 6.20 3.83
N LYS A 21 -14.29 5.11 4.48
CA LYS A 21 -13.72 5.14 5.84
C LYS A 21 -12.23 5.42 5.83
N ALA A 22 -11.76 6.01 6.92
CA ALA A 22 -10.33 6.25 7.11
C ALA A 22 -9.53 4.93 7.00
N VAL A 23 -8.35 5.00 6.39
CA VAL A 23 -7.48 3.82 6.19
C VAL A 23 -7.17 3.13 7.51
N SER A 24 -6.93 3.90 8.59
CA SER A 24 -6.72 3.35 9.94
C SER A 24 -7.91 2.53 10.45
N THR A 25 -9.14 2.99 10.23
CA THR A 25 -10.37 2.26 10.60
C THR A 25 -10.47 0.94 9.82
N ARG A 26 -10.22 0.96 8.52
CA ARG A 26 -10.29 -0.22 7.65
C ARG A 26 -9.24 -1.26 8.05
N ILE A 27 -7.99 -0.82 8.31
CA ILE A 27 -6.90 -1.69 8.77
C ILE A 27 -7.25 -2.32 10.11
N SER A 28 -7.68 -1.53 11.10
CA SER A 28 -8.06 -2.02 12.43
C SER A 28 -9.20 -3.05 12.38
N THR A 29 -10.17 -2.80 11.48
CA THR A 29 -11.28 -3.72 11.24
C THR A 29 -10.79 -5.03 10.61
N ALA A 30 -9.94 -4.96 9.59
CA ALA A 30 -9.35 -6.12 8.94
C ALA A 30 -8.54 -6.99 9.92
N GLU A 31 -7.77 -6.38 10.81
CA GLU A 31 -7.01 -7.08 11.86
C GLU A 31 -7.92 -7.75 12.91
N THR A 32 -9.02 -7.12 13.23
CA THR A 32 -10.03 -7.71 14.12
C THR A 32 -10.65 -8.95 13.48
N LEU A 33 -11.01 -8.85 12.20
CA LEU A 33 -11.57 -9.97 11.44
C LEU A 33 -10.57 -11.12 11.29
N ALA A 34 -9.30 -10.83 11.09
CA ALA A 34 -8.25 -11.85 10.99
C ALA A 34 -8.11 -12.71 12.26
N LYS A 35 -8.53 -12.20 13.42
CA LYS A 35 -8.53 -12.90 14.69
C LYS A 35 -9.86 -13.63 14.99
N ALA A 36 -10.90 -13.38 14.18
CA ALA A 36 -12.23 -13.94 14.35
C ALA A 36 -12.40 -15.28 13.62
N LYS A 37 -13.37 -16.08 14.08
CA LYS A 37 -13.87 -17.24 13.35
C LYS A 37 -15.15 -16.86 12.62
N LEU A 38 -15.05 -16.64 11.31
CA LEU A 38 -16.16 -16.23 10.48
C LEU A 38 -16.98 -17.44 9.98
N SER A 39 -18.29 -17.22 9.82
CA SER A 39 -19.18 -18.18 9.16
C SER A 39 -18.92 -18.18 7.65
N PRO A 40 -19.32 -19.26 6.92
CA PRO A 40 -19.22 -19.28 5.46
C PRO A 40 -19.93 -18.11 4.78
N ALA A 41 -21.08 -17.67 5.30
CA ALA A 41 -21.82 -16.53 4.79
C ALA A 41 -21.06 -15.21 4.96
N GLN A 42 -20.42 -15.01 6.12
CA GLN A 42 -19.58 -13.85 6.39
C GLN A 42 -18.35 -13.84 5.49
N LEU A 43 -17.70 -14.98 5.26
CA LEU A 43 -16.58 -15.11 4.32
C LEU A 43 -16.98 -14.73 2.90
N VAL A 44 -18.14 -15.20 2.43
CA VAL A 44 -18.66 -14.85 1.10
C VAL A 44 -18.94 -13.34 0.99
N SER A 45 -19.55 -12.73 2.02
CA SER A 45 -19.82 -11.29 2.04
C SER A 45 -18.53 -10.46 1.98
N LEU A 46 -17.46 -10.93 2.61
CA LEU A 46 -16.16 -10.27 2.65
C LEU A 46 -15.43 -10.28 1.29
N LEU A 47 -15.75 -11.20 0.37
CA LEU A 47 -15.15 -11.25 -0.98
C LEU A 47 -15.34 -9.94 -1.76
N LYS A 48 -16.49 -9.28 -1.61
CA LYS A 48 -16.76 -8.00 -2.27
C LYS A 48 -15.86 -6.86 -1.75
N VAL A 49 -15.45 -6.95 -0.49
CA VAL A 49 -14.52 -5.99 0.10
C VAL A 49 -13.12 -6.16 -0.48
N LEU A 50 -12.69 -7.42 -0.65
CA LEU A 50 -11.37 -7.73 -1.23
C LEU A 50 -11.19 -7.17 -2.64
N GLU A 51 -12.27 -7.11 -3.44
CA GLU A 51 -12.24 -6.53 -4.79
C GLU A 51 -11.81 -5.05 -4.80
N LYS A 52 -11.91 -4.34 -3.67
CA LYS A 52 -11.62 -2.90 -3.53
C LYS A 52 -10.59 -2.59 -2.45
N ALA A 53 -10.08 -3.61 -1.78
CA ALA A 53 -9.16 -3.44 -0.67
C ALA A 53 -7.82 -2.84 -1.12
N SER A 54 -7.29 -1.91 -0.33
CA SER A 54 -5.93 -1.40 -0.51
C SER A 54 -4.89 -2.45 -0.10
N PRO A 55 -3.61 -2.33 -0.52
CA PRO A 55 -2.56 -3.28 -0.14
C PRO A 55 -2.48 -3.54 1.37
N ALA A 56 -2.64 -2.48 2.17
CA ALA A 56 -2.54 -2.56 3.62
C ALA A 56 -3.65 -3.37 4.29
N GLU A 57 -4.86 -3.35 3.73
CA GLU A 57 -6.01 -4.10 4.22
C GLU A 57 -6.02 -5.52 3.67
N LEU A 58 -5.68 -5.64 2.38
CA LEU A 58 -5.76 -6.88 1.64
C LEU A 58 -4.98 -8.01 2.30
N ASP A 59 -3.74 -7.74 2.71
CA ASP A 59 -2.86 -8.73 3.33
C ASP A 59 -3.48 -9.30 4.63
N ARG A 60 -4.13 -8.45 5.42
CA ARG A 60 -4.83 -8.84 6.66
C ARG A 60 -6.13 -9.59 6.40
N LEU A 61 -6.90 -9.13 5.43
CA LEU A 61 -8.15 -9.79 5.05
C LEU A 61 -7.90 -11.18 4.48
N LEU A 62 -6.76 -11.41 3.83
CA LEU A 62 -6.36 -12.74 3.38
C LEU A 62 -6.15 -13.73 4.53
N ASP A 63 -5.76 -13.26 5.72
CA ASP A 63 -5.60 -14.13 6.90
C ASP A 63 -6.92 -14.75 7.37
N VAL A 64 -8.04 -14.07 7.13
CA VAL A 64 -9.39 -14.55 7.47
C VAL A 64 -9.71 -15.87 6.77
N TYR A 65 -9.14 -16.09 5.59
CA TYR A 65 -9.37 -17.30 4.77
C TYR A 65 -8.39 -18.43 5.09
N ALA A 66 -7.52 -18.26 6.07
CA ALA A 66 -6.61 -19.32 6.48
C ALA A 66 -7.37 -20.53 7.03
N GLY A 67 -7.23 -21.66 6.36
CA GLY A 67 -7.88 -22.90 6.77
C GLY A 67 -9.32 -23.10 6.26
N VAL A 68 -9.78 -22.28 5.32
CA VAL A 68 -11.02 -22.51 4.57
C VAL A 68 -10.95 -23.89 3.90
N THR A 69 -12.06 -24.64 3.99
CA THR A 69 -12.22 -25.99 3.41
C THR A 69 -13.30 -26.04 2.32
N ASP A 70 -14.07 -24.97 2.16
CA ASP A 70 -15.08 -24.83 1.11
C ASP A 70 -14.43 -24.34 -0.18
N GLU A 71 -14.48 -25.18 -1.23
CA GLU A 71 -13.88 -24.88 -2.53
C GLU A 71 -14.53 -23.67 -3.23
N ASN A 72 -15.83 -23.44 -3.04
CA ASN A 72 -16.52 -22.30 -3.63
C ASN A 72 -16.01 -20.97 -3.02
N ILE A 73 -15.77 -20.98 -1.70
CA ILE A 73 -15.16 -19.83 -1.02
C ILE A 73 -13.72 -19.65 -1.52
N GLY A 74 -12.95 -20.71 -1.68
CA GLY A 74 -11.59 -20.66 -2.22
C GLY A 74 -11.54 -20.08 -3.64
N LYS A 75 -12.41 -20.55 -4.54
CA LYS A 75 -12.55 -20.00 -5.90
C LYS A 75 -13.01 -18.55 -5.89
N GLY A 76 -13.99 -18.22 -5.05
CA GLY A 76 -14.46 -16.87 -4.85
C GLY A 76 -13.35 -15.91 -4.40
N LEU A 77 -12.49 -16.38 -3.48
CA LEU A 77 -11.32 -15.61 -3.02
C LEU A 77 -10.34 -15.32 -4.17
N LEU A 78 -9.99 -16.33 -4.96
CA LEU A 78 -9.10 -16.14 -6.11
C LEU A 78 -9.70 -15.18 -7.15
N ALA A 79 -11.01 -15.28 -7.40
CA ALA A 79 -11.73 -14.37 -8.30
C ALA A 79 -11.75 -12.92 -7.76
N ALA A 80 -11.96 -12.72 -6.46
CA ALA A 80 -11.95 -11.40 -5.84
C ALA A 80 -10.54 -10.76 -5.91
N ILE A 81 -9.50 -11.55 -5.66
CA ILE A 81 -8.10 -11.11 -5.77
C ILE A 81 -7.78 -10.66 -7.20
N ARG A 82 -8.21 -11.38 -8.23
CA ARG A 82 -8.00 -10.99 -9.64
C ARG A 82 -8.57 -9.62 -9.97
N LYS A 83 -9.68 -9.25 -9.34
CA LYS A 83 -10.33 -7.95 -9.54
C LYS A 83 -9.73 -6.84 -8.70
N SER A 84 -8.95 -7.18 -7.67
CA SER A 84 -8.37 -6.20 -6.77
C SER A 84 -7.34 -5.32 -7.47
N PRO A 85 -7.40 -3.99 -7.33
CA PRO A 85 -6.35 -3.09 -7.81
C PRO A 85 -5.00 -3.35 -7.12
N SER A 86 -5.03 -4.02 -5.98
CA SER A 86 -3.85 -4.36 -5.17
C SER A 86 -3.24 -5.71 -5.49
N ILE A 87 -3.64 -6.36 -6.59
CA ILE A 87 -3.16 -7.71 -6.97
C ILE A 87 -1.64 -7.79 -7.05
N GLY A 88 -0.97 -6.72 -7.52
CA GLY A 88 0.49 -6.66 -7.64
C GLY A 88 1.24 -6.63 -6.29
N SER A 89 0.55 -6.34 -5.18
CA SER A 89 1.16 -6.32 -3.83
C SER A 89 1.07 -7.68 -3.12
N ILE A 90 0.40 -8.67 -3.71
CA ILE A 90 0.11 -9.94 -3.07
C ILE A 90 1.27 -10.92 -3.27
N ARG A 91 1.67 -11.57 -2.19
CA ARG A 91 2.57 -12.72 -2.23
C ARG A 91 1.76 -13.99 -2.52
N ILE A 92 1.87 -14.49 -3.73
CA ILE A 92 1.09 -15.66 -4.17
C ILE A 92 1.38 -16.91 -3.31
N GLU A 93 2.60 -17.04 -2.81
CA GLU A 93 3.00 -18.13 -1.92
C GLU A 93 2.16 -18.15 -0.64
N THR A 94 1.87 -16.98 -0.09
CA THR A 94 0.98 -16.83 1.08
C THR A 94 -0.43 -17.31 0.78
N ILE A 95 -0.97 -17.01 -0.40
CA ILE A 95 -2.30 -17.46 -0.82
C ILE A 95 -2.33 -18.97 -0.99
N LYS A 96 -1.36 -19.53 -1.71
CA LYS A 96 -1.24 -20.98 -1.91
C LYS A 96 -1.17 -21.72 -0.58
N GLU A 97 -0.40 -21.20 0.39
CA GLU A 97 -0.32 -21.80 1.72
C GLU A 97 -1.67 -21.77 2.45
N LYS A 98 -2.43 -20.68 2.36
CA LYS A 98 -3.75 -20.56 2.97
C LYS A 98 -4.77 -21.51 2.35
N LEU A 99 -4.67 -21.74 1.05
CA LEU A 99 -5.58 -22.57 0.26
C LEU A 99 -5.09 -24.02 0.05
N LYS A 100 -3.96 -24.41 0.64
CA LYS A 100 -3.33 -25.74 0.39
C LYS A 100 -4.19 -26.95 0.71
N LYS A 101 -5.22 -26.78 1.54
CA LYS A 101 -6.16 -27.87 1.92
C LYS A 101 -7.29 -28.05 0.92
N LEU A 102 -7.45 -27.15 -0.04
CA LEU A 102 -8.49 -27.21 -1.05
C LEU A 102 -8.06 -28.09 -2.23
N GLY A 103 -9.05 -28.61 -2.95
CA GLY A 103 -8.85 -29.58 -4.03
C GLY A 103 -8.06 -29.06 -5.23
N PRO A 104 -7.75 -29.94 -6.20
CA PRO A 104 -6.86 -29.66 -7.32
C PRO A 104 -7.31 -28.51 -8.21
N ASP A 105 -8.62 -28.30 -8.34
CA ASP A 105 -9.18 -27.20 -9.15
C ASP A 105 -8.82 -25.84 -8.57
N VAL A 106 -8.92 -25.68 -7.24
CA VAL A 106 -8.54 -24.44 -6.57
C VAL A 106 -7.04 -24.21 -6.68
N GLN A 107 -6.24 -25.26 -6.57
CA GLN A 107 -4.78 -25.15 -6.73
C GLN A 107 -4.41 -24.71 -8.14
N LYS A 108 -5.06 -25.26 -9.17
CA LYS A 108 -4.88 -24.85 -10.56
C LYS A 108 -5.25 -23.38 -10.79
N GLU A 109 -6.36 -22.93 -10.19
CA GLU A 109 -6.75 -21.51 -10.25
C GLU A 109 -5.76 -20.60 -9.51
N ALA A 110 -5.18 -21.05 -8.40
CA ALA A 110 -4.11 -20.33 -7.70
C ALA A 110 -2.82 -20.24 -8.54
N ASP A 111 -2.48 -21.29 -9.28
CA ASP A 111 -1.37 -21.26 -10.25
C ASP A 111 -1.63 -20.25 -11.38
N GLN A 112 -2.86 -20.22 -11.91
CA GLN A 112 -3.24 -19.22 -12.90
C GLN A 112 -3.18 -17.80 -12.34
N LEU A 113 -3.61 -17.58 -11.08
CA LEU A 113 -3.47 -16.29 -10.42
C LEU A 113 -2.00 -15.85 -10.33
N GLN A 114 -1.07 -16.76 -10.13
CA GLN A 114 0.36 -16.46 -10.16
C GLN A 114 0.82 -15.91 -11.52
N VAL A 115 0.31 -16.50 -12.60
CA VAL A 115 0.58 -16.00 -13.97
C VAL A 115 -0.01 -14.60 -14.15
N ASP A 116 -1.24 -14.39 -13.67
CA ASP A 116 -1.92 -13.10 -13.77
C ASP A 116 -1.17 -12.00 -13.00
N ILE A 117 -0.69 -12.30 -11.79
CA ILE A 117 0.12 -11.37 -10.97
C ILE A 117 1.42 -11.02 -11.70
N ARG A 118 2.12 -12.02 -12.26
CA ARG A 118 3.36 -11.78 -13.03
C ARG A 118 3.09 -10.91 -14.25
N ALA A 119 2.00 -11.16 -14.96
CA ALA A 119 1.60 -10.34 -16.11
C ALA A 119 1.28 -8.89 -15.70
N GLN A 120 0.66 -8.68 -14.54
CA GLN A 120 0.38 -7.34 -14.03
C GLN A 120 1.67 -6.60 -13.66
N LEU A 121 2.60 -7.26 -12.98
CA LEU A 121 3.92 -6.72 -12.68
C LEU A 121 4.69 -6.41 -13.96
N SER A 122 4.64 -7.30 -14.96
CA SER A 122 5.26 -7.06 -16.26
C SER A 122 4.75 -5.79 -16.92
N LYS A 123 3.43 -5.55 -16.92
CA LYS A 123 2.84 -4.31 -17.45
C LYS A 123 3.30 -3.05 -16.71
N GLN A 124 3.54 -3.15 -15.40
CA GLN A 124 4.11 -2.03 -14.64
C GLN A 124 5.55 -1.74 -15.08
N TYR A 125 6.36 -2.79 -15.27
CA TYR A 125 7.71 -2.64 -15.84
C TYR A 125 7.69 -2.15 -17.29
N GLU A 126 6.72 -2.57 -18.10
CA GLU A 126 6.52 -2.04 -19.44
C GLU A 126 6.32 -0.52 -19.43
N LYS A 127 5.53 0.00 -18.48
CA LYS A 127 5.33 1.45 -18.31
C LYS A 127 6.65 2.16 -18.02
N LEU A 128 7.49 1.58 -17.16
CA LEU A 128 8.83 2.10 -16.89
C LEU A 128 9.66 2.16 -18.16
N GLU A 129 9.72 1.07 -18.94
CA GLU A 129 10.50 0.97 -20.17
C GLU A 129 9.98 1.92 -21.27
N VAL A 130 8.70 2.26 -21.29
CA VAL A 130 8.13 3.26 -22.21
C VAL A 130 8.54 4.68 -21.82
N ILE A 131 8.63 4.99 -20.53
CA ILE A 131 8.95 6.36 -20.05
C ILE A 131 10.45 6.63 -20.03
N LEU A 132 11.28 5.63 -19.72
CA LEU A 132 12.73 5.79 -19.64
C LEU A 132 13.37 6.49 -20.84
N PRO A 133 13.09 6.11 -22.10
CA PRO A 133 13.66 6.78 -23.28
C PRO A 133 13.25 8.26 -23.38
N LEU A 134 12.05 8.62 -22.87
CA LEU A 134 11.55 9.99 -22.94
C LEU A 134 12.29 10.93 -21.99
N ILE A 135 12.96 10.41 -20.97
CA ILE A 135 13.68 11.24 -19.97
C ILE A 135 14.75 12.08 -20.63
N SER A 136 15.42 11.57 -21.68
CA SER A 136 16.42 12.31 -22.44
C SER A 136 15.85 13.56 -23.14
N THR A 137 14.54 13.61 -23.36
CA THR A 137 13.81 14.74 -23.93
C THR A 137 13.10 15.58 -22.89
N GLY A 138 13.27 15.25 -21.60
CA GLY A 138 12.61 15.91 -20.47
C GLY A 138 13.07 17.36 -20.31
N ASP A 139 12.09 18.24 -20.09
CA ASP A 139 12.30 19.66 -19.83
C ASP A 139 12.34 19.90 -18.32
N ILE A 140 13.51 20.35 -17.83
CA ILE A 140 13.75 20.60 -16.41
C ILE A 140 12.77 21.64 -15.84
N ARG A 141 12.43 22.70 -16.59
CA ARG A 141 11.53 23.76 -16.13
C ARG A 141 10.10 23.27 -16.04
N LYS A 142 9.65 22.49 -17.01
CA LYS A 142 8.33 21.83 -16.96
C LYS A 142 8.27 20.82 -15.81
N GLY A 143 9.34 20.06 -15.61
CA GLY A 143 9.47 19.14 -14.47
C GLY A 143 9.37 19.84 -13.12
N GLN A 144 9.94 21.04 -12.97
CA GLN A 144 9.76 21.87 -11.79
C GLN A 144 8.28 22.26 -11.57
N ILE A 145 7.58 22.60 -12.65
CA ILE A 145 6.14 22.90 -12.58
C ILE A 145 5.36 21.66 -12.16
N VAL A 146 5.69 20.49 -12.71
CA VAL A 146 5.07 19.21 -12.33
C VAL A 146 5.29 18.91 -10.85
N PHE A 147 6.52 19.10 -10.34
CA PHE A 147 6.86 18.89 -8.93
C PHE A 147 6.04 19.79 -7.98
N GLN A 148 5.76 21.03 -8.39
CA GLN A 148 5.01 22.01 -7.62
C GLN A 148 3.50 21.94 -7.84
N ASN A 149 3.04 21.19 -8.84
CA ASN A 149 1.63 21.14 -9.22
C ASN A 149 0.78 20.48 -8.12
N ALA A 150 -0.40 21.03 -7.90
CA ALA A 150 -1.39 20.52 -6.94
C ALA A 150 -1.89 19.10 -7.24
N LYS A 151 -1.77 18.61 -8.48
CA LYS A 151 -2.23 17.25 -8.87
C LYS A 151 -1.54 16.14 -8.06
N ALA A 152 -0.21 16.19 -7.96
CA ALA A 152 0.56 15.21 -7.19
C ALA A 152 1.21 15.80 -5.94
N ALA A 153 1.28 17.14 -5.88
CA ALA A 153 1.74 17.89 -4.72
C ALA A 153 3.06 17.35 -4.10
N CYS A 154 4.05 16.97 -4.94
CA CYS A 154 5.32 16.41 -4.49
C CYS A 154 5.99 17.32 -3.45
N ILE A 155 5.92 18.65 -3.69
CA ILE A 155 6.48 19.69 -2.82
C ILE A 155 5.85 19.71 -1.42
N VAL A 156 4.64 19.19 -1.24
CA VAL A 156 3.98 19.14 0.08
C VAL A 156 4.71 18.20 1.03
N CYS A 157 5.27 17.12 0.49
CA CYS A 157 5.99 16.11 1.27
C CYS A 157 7.52 16.25 1.18
N HIS A 158 8.04 16.68 0.03
CA HIS A 158 9.47 16.72 -0.24
C HIS A 158 10.02 18.15 -0.32
N ALA A 159 11.15 18.38 0.32
CA ALA A 159 11.89 19.61 0.15
C ALA A 159 12.85 19.53 -1.05
N ILE A 160 13.01 20.67 -1.76
CA ILE A 160 14.13 20.95 -2.67
C ILE A 160 14.66 22.35 -2.35
N GLY A 161 15.92 22.47 -1.97
CA GLY A 161 16.49 23.68 -1.45
C GLY A 161 15.80 24.11 -0.14
N TYR A 162 15.26 25.33 -0.14
CA TYR A 162 14.56 25.87 1.04
C TYR A 162 13.04 25.74 0.95
N LEU A 163 12.52 25.12 -0.12
CA LEU A 163 11.09 25.04 -0.38
C LEU A 163 10.61 23.58 -0.21
N GLY A 164 9.41 23.42 0.34
CA GLY A 164 8.72 22.15 0.44
C GLY A 164 8.59 21.56 1.84
N GLY A 165 7.91 20.41 1.90
CA GLY A 165 7.61 19.68 3.13
C GLY A 165 8.78 18.84 3.63
N LYS A 166 8.58 18.25 4.83
CA LYS A 166 9.57 17.40 5.51
C LYS A 166 9.02 16.02 5.87
N VAL A 167 7.98 15.58 5.17
CA VAL A 167 7.38 14.26 5.36
C VAL A 167 8.21 13.19 4.63
N GLY A 168 8.60 13.50 3.40
CA GLY A 168 9.48 12.67 2.61
C GLY A 168 10.95 13.12 2.66
N PRO A 169 11.86 12.34 2.06
CA PRO A 169 13.27 12.73 1.92
C PRO A 169 13.45 14.11 1.26
N ASP A 170 14.47 14.82 1.70
CA ASP A 170 14.97 16.02 1.00
C ASP A 170 15.56 15.58 -0.35
N LEU A 171 15.06 16.20 -1.42
CA LEU A 171 15.44 15.87 -2.80
C LEU A 171 16.44 16.88 -3.41
N THR A 172 16.96 17.81 -2.60
CA THR A 172 17.90 18.85 -3.08
C THR A 172 19.09 18.30 -3.85
N LYS A 173 19.63 17.15 -3.41
CA LYS A 173 20.78 16.51 -4.03
C LYS A 173 20.47 15.15 -4.64
N ILE A 174 19.20 14.85 -4.88
CA ILE A 174 18.78 13.53 -5.27
C ILE A 174 19.37 13.09 -6.63
N GLY A 175 19.54 14.04 -7.55
CA GLY A 175 20.11 13.77 -8.87
C GLY A 175 21.57 13.31 -8.85
N GLN A 176 22.31 13.58 -7.76
CA GLN A 176 23.67 13.06 -7.57
C GLN A 176 23.67 11.63 -7.02
N ILE A 177 22.59 11.24 -6.33
CA ILE A 177 22.50 9.99 -5.53
C ILE A 177 21.82 8.88 -6.33
N ARG A 178 20.82 9.23 -7.17
CA ARG A 178 19.97 8.28 -7.87
C ARG A 178 20.10 8.39 -9.38
N SER A 179 20.00 7.24 -10.06
CA SER A 179 19.86 7.19 -11.51
C SER A 179 18.44 7.65 -11.93
N GLU A 180 18.28 7.99 -13.19
CA GLU A 180 16.96 8.34 -13.75
C GLU A 180 15.97 7.19 -13.60
N ARG A 181 16.44 5.96 -13.81
CA ARG A 181 15.64 4.75 -13.60
C ARG A 181 15.17 4.64 -12.15
N ASP A 182 16.07 4.80 -11.17
CA ASP A 182 15.72 4.71 -9.75
C ASP A 182 14.70 5.79 -9.35
N LEU A 183 14.83 6.99 -9.90
CA LEU A 183 13.89 8.09 -9.66
C LEU A 183 12.51 7.75 -10.21
N LEU A 184 12.44 7.25 -11.43
CA LEU A 184 11.19 6.85 -12.05
C LEU A 184 10.55 5.66 -11.31
N GLU A 185 11.33 4.64 -10.95
CA GLU A 185 10.87 3.51 -10.16
C GLU A 185 10.28 3.94 -8.81
N ALA A 186 10.92 4.88 -8.11
CA ALA A 186 10.43 5.39 -6.82
C ALA A 186 9.09 6.13 -6.97
N ILE A 187 8.83 6.78 -8.11
CA ILE A 187 7.54 7.43 -8.39
C ILE A 187 6.47 6.41 -8.75
N LEU A 188 6.79 5.42 -9.57
CA LEU A 188 5.85 4.39 -10.04
C LEU A 188 5.52 3.37 -8.95
N PHE A 189 6.52 3.01 -8.11
CA PHE A 189 6.45 1.93 -7.13
C PHE A 189 6.94 2.38 -5.75
N PRO A 190 6.27 3.34 -5.09
CA PRO A 190 6.79 3.96 -3.87
C PRO A 190 6.93 3.01 -2.68
N SER A 191 6.30 1.84 -2.74
CA SER A 191 6.40 0.79 -1.71
C SER A 191 7.37 -0.34 -2.06
N ALA A 192 8.04 -0.30 -3.23
CA ALA A 192 8.97 -1.35 -3.65
C ALA A 192 10.27 -1.33 -2.85
N SER A 193 10.71 -0.15 -2.42
CA SER A 193 11.88 0.03 -1.56
C SER A 193 11.78 1.31 -0.73
N PHE A 194 12.39 1.31 0.45
CA PHE A 194 12.41 2.46 1.33
C PHE A 194 13.82 2.99 1.50
N VAL A 195 13.93 4.32 1.57
CA VAL A 195 15.17 4.98 1.96
C VAL A 195 15.33 4.85 3.48
N ARG A 196 16.53 4.57 3.95
CA ARG A 196 16.84 4.51 5.39
C ARG A 196 16.33 5.78 6.10
N SER A 197 15.73 5.60 7.26
CA SER A 197 15.04 6.63 8.06
C SER A 197 13.68 7.08 7.50
N TYR A 198 13.22 6.50 6.38
CA TYR A 198 11.89 6.69 5.82
C TYR A 198 11.16 5.36 5.65
N GLU A 199 11.60 4.35 6.37
CA GLU A 199 10.89 3.07 6.47
C GLU A 199 9.62 3.28 7.30
N PRO A 200 8.46 2.92 6.76
CA PRO A 200 7.22 3.04 7.53
C PRO A 200 7.21 2.05 8.69
N ILE A 201 6.60 2.47 9.79
CA ILE A 201 6.35 1.60 10.95
C ILE A 201 4.85 1.45 11.11
N LYS A 202 4.43 0.22 11.41
CA LYS A 202 3.07 -0.11 11.79
C LYS A 202 3.01 -0.35 13.29
N ILE A 203 2.08 0.34 13.97
CA ILE A 203 1.84 0.23 15.40
C ILE A 203 0.39 -0.20 15.63
N ALA A 204 0.21 -1.33 16.34
CA ALA A 204 -1.08 -1.74 16.87
C ALA A 204 -1.13 -1.44 18.38
N THR A 205 -2.24 -0.85 18.82
CA THR A 205 -2.46 -0.53 20.23
C THR A 205 -3.35 -1.55 20.90
N SER A 206 -3.26 -1.64 22.24
CA SER A 206 -4.10 -2.49 23.09
C SER A 206 -5.61 -2.21 22.94
N SER A 207 -5.97 -1.01 22.48
CA SER A 207 -7.35 -0.65 22.13
C SER A 207 -7.79 -1.14 20.75
N GLY A 208 -6.94 -1.89 20.02
CA GLY A 208 -7.22 -2.42 18.67
C GLY A 208 -7.06 -1.41 17.53
N LYS A 209 -6.55 -0.20 17.79
CA LYS A 209 -6.25 0.78 16.75
C LYS A 209 -4.91 0.44 16.08
N VAL A 210 -4.85 0.65 14.77
CA VAL A 210 -3.61 0.47 14.00
C VAL A 210 -3.23 1.78 13.32
N PHE A 211 -1.98 2.16 13.50
CA PHE A 211 -1.38 3.33 12.89
C PHE A 211 -0.20 2.91 12.03
N GLN A 212 -0.04 3.56 10.89
CA GLN A 212 1.13 3.39 10.04
C GLN A 212 1.66 4.76 9.62
N GLY A 213 2.97 4.93 9.67
CA GLY A 213 3.61 6.18 9.32
C GLY A 213 5.11 6.13 9.53
N LEU A 214 5.75 7.28 9.39
CA LEU A 214 7.17 7.45 9.66
C LEU A 214 7.36 7.93 11.10
N ILE A 215 8.37 7.42 11.80
CA ILE A 215 8.71 7.91 13.12
C ILE A 215 9.26 9.34 12.99
N LYS A 216 8.57 10.32 13.56
CA LYS A 216 9.04 11.70 13.70
C LYS A 216 9.93 11.88 14.90
N SER A 217 9.48 11.33 16.03
CA SER A 217 10.21 11.33 17.29
C SER A 217 9.83 10.13 18.14
N GLU A 218 10.75 9.71 18.96
CA GLU A 218 10.61 8.59 19.87
C GLU A 218 11.18 9.00 21.23
N SER A 219 10.42 8.75 22.29
CA SER A 219 10.82 8.96 23.68
C SER A 219 10.55 7.68 24.50
N PRO A 220 10.98 7.63 25.76
CA PRO A 220 10.60 6.53 26.65
C PRO A 220 9.09 6.40 26.86
N ASP A 221 8.35 7.49 26.73
CA ASP A 221 6.92 7.54 27.06
C ASP A 221 6.02 7.44 25.82
N ASP A 222 6.48 7.88 24.65
CA ASP A 222 5.66 7.97 23.45
C ASP A 222 6.44 7.86 22.14
N ILE A 223 5.68 7.61 21.08
CA ILE A 223 6.12 7.68 19.68
C ILE A 223 5.21 8.65 18.93
N VAL A 224 5.79 9.55 18.15
CA VAL A 224 5.05 10.41 17.24
C VAL A 224 5.28 9.91 15.82
N LEU A 225 4.20 9.50 15.15
CA LEU A 225 4.20 9.12 13.74
C LEU A 225 3.74 10.29 12.86
N ILE A 226 4.39 10.44 11.71
CA ILE A 226 3.87 11.20 10.58
C ILE A 226 3.08 10.23 9.71
N THR A 227 1.78 10.46 9.55
CA THR A 227 0.87 9.61 8.76
C THR A 227 0.49 10.23 7.43
N GLY A 228 0.86 11.50 7.21
CA GLY A 228 0.61 12.26 6.00
C GLY A 228 1.06 13.72 6.16
N PRO A 229 0.87 14.56 5.13
CA PRO A 229 1.14 15.99 5.22
C PRO A 229 0.36 16.60 6.38
N ASP A 230 1.06 17.33 7.26
CA ASP A 230 0.49 17.98 8.45
C ASP A 230 -0.29 17.06 9.40
N GLN A 231 -0.19 15.75 9.22
CA GLN A 231 -0.83 14.76 10.06
C GLN A 231 0.19 14.03 10.93
N GLN A 232 0.02 14.18 12.24
CA GLN A 232 0.86 13.52 13.23
C GLN A 232 0.00 12.79 14.25
N MET A 233 0.45 11.61 14.65
CA MET A 233 -0.21 10.79 15.65
C MET A 233 0.77 10.51 16.80
N ARG A 234 0.41 10.95 18.00
CA ARG A 234 1.13 10.61 19.23
C ARG A 234 0.53 9.35 19.84
N ILE A 235 1.35 8.36 20.09
CA ILE A 235 0.98 7.06 20.64
C ILE A 235 1.81 6.84 21.90
N LEU A 236 1.14 6.61 23.02
CA LEU A 236 1.83 6.29 24.28
C LEU A 236 2.41 4.88 24.18
N ARG A 237 3.63 4.70 24.65
CA ARG A 237 4.28 3.36 24.64
C ARG A 237 3.51 2.34 25.46
N ALA A 238 2.86 2.76 26.55
CA ALA A 238 2.00 1.91 27.36
C ALA A 238 0.79 1.35 26.58
N ASP A 239 0.37 2.02 25.50
CA ASP A 239 -0.74 1.57 24.66
C ASP A 239 -0.28 0.69 23.50
N ILE A 240 1.03 0.57 23.24
CA ILE A 240 1.56 -0.19 22.11
C ILE A 240 1.57 -1.68 22.44
N GLU A 241 0.82 -2.47 21.66
CA GLU A 241 0.83 -3.94 21.74
C GLU A 241 1.83 -4.54 20.73
N ILE A 242 1.86 -3.99 19.50
CA ILE A 242 2.72 -4.47 18.43
C ILE A 242 3.33 -3.27 17.72
N MET A 243 4.63 -3.36 17.43
CA MET A 243 5.35 -2.43 16.58
C MET A 243 6.20 -3.23 15.60
N GLU A 244 5.97 -3.03 14.30
CA GLU A 244 6.63 -3.78 13.25
C GLU A 244 6.89 -2.92 12.01
N PRO A 245 7.83 -3.30 11.13
CA PRO A 245 8.04 -2.61 9.85
C PRO A 245 6.75 -2.58 9.02
N GLY A 246 6.41 -1.42 8.47
CA GLY A 246 5.29 -1.25 7.55
C GLY A 246 5.67 -1.64 6.12
N ALA A 247 4.71 -2.20 5.40
CA ALA A 247 4.91 -2.64 4.01
C ALA A 247 4.49 -1.59 2.96
N VAL A 248 3.83 -0.51 3.37
CA VAL A 248 3.27 0.49 2.46
C VAL A 248 3.89 1.86 2.73
N SER A 249 4.34 2.52 1.67
CA SER A 249 4.92 3.86 1.74
C SER A 249 3.89 4.91 2.19
N VAL A 250 4.37 5.93 2.89
CA VAL A 250 3.58 7.16 3.13
C VAL A 250 3.41 7.96 1.83
N MET A 251 4.34 7.81 0.88
CA MET A 251 4.16 8.31 -0.48
C MET A 251 3.05 7.49 -1.18
N PRO A 252 1.95 8.14 -1.64
CA PRO A 252 0.84 7.41 -2.24
C PRO A 252 1.24 6.69 -3.53
N ALA A 253 0.76 5.46 -3.71
CA ALA A 253 0.85 4.78 -4.99
C ALA A 253 -0.15 5.38 -5.99
N GLY A 254 0.15 5.29 -7.30
CA GLY A 254 -0.74 5.76 -8.37
C GLY A 254 -0.64 7.27 -8.67
N LEU A 255 0.30 7.99 -8.07
CA LEU A 255 0.57 9.39 -8.42
C LEU A 255 0.92 9.55 -9.91
N ASP A 256 1.61 8.57 -10.47
CA ASP A 256 1.99 8.51 -11.88
C ASP A 256 0.80 8.51 -12.84
N GLN A 257 -0.38 8.06 -12.39
CA GLN A 257 -1.59 8.02 -13.21
C GLN A 257 -2.19 9.41 -13.47
N GLN A 258 -1.76 10.40 -12.72
CA GLN A 258 -2.18 11.80 -12.87
C GLN A 258 -1.37 12.56 -13.92
N PHE A 259 -0.33 11.94 -14.46
CA PHE A 259 0.60 12.54 -15.40
C PHE A 259 0.67 11.79 -16.72
N THR A 260 0.92 12.54 -17.77
CA THR A 260 1.34 11.95 -19.07
C THR A 260 2.73 11.38 -18.96
N PRO A 261 3.13 10.46 -19.85
CA PRO A 261 4.51 9.97 -19.92
C PRO A 261 5.55 11.09 -20.06
N GLN A 262 5.23 12.16 -20.81
CA GLN A 262 6.12 13.31 -20.97
C GLN A 262 6.26 14.12 -19.67
N GLU A 263 5.17 14.36 -18.94
CA GLU A 263 5.22 15.05 -17.63
C GLU A 263 6.07 14.25 -16.62
N LEU A 264 6.00 12.91 -16.65
CA LEU A 264 6.86 12.06 -15.83
C LEU A 264 8.33 12.16 -16.25
N ALA A 265 8.60 12.19 -17.53
CA ALA A 265 9.95 12.39 -18.06
C ALA A 265 10.51 13.77 -17.66
N ASP A 266 9.71 14.83 -17.77
CA ASP A 266 10.08 16.19 -17.36
C ASP A 266 10.36 16.22 -15.85
N LEU A 267 9.52 15.58 -15.03
CA LEU A 267 9.70 15.49 -13.57
C LEU A 267 11.02 14.77 -13.23
N VAL A 268 11.30 13.64 -13.87
CA VAL A 268 12.56 12.90 -13.64
C VAL A 268 13.77 13.72 -14.07
N ALA A 269 13.68 14.43 -15.20
CA ALA A 269 14.75 15.32 -15.67
C ALA A 269 15.02 16.45 -14.65
N PHE A 270 13.97 17.05 -14.08
CA PHE A 270 14.10 18.05 -13.01
C PHE A 270 14.77 17.48 -11.76
N LEU A 271 14.31 16.31 -11.26
CA LEU A 271 14.90 15.64 -10.11
C LEU A 271 16.37 15.25 -10.37
N LYS A 272 16.68 14.79 -11.57
CA LYS A 272 18.05 14.43 -11.97
C LYS A 272 18.99 15.65 -12.04
N ALA A 273 18.46 16.80 -12.37
CA ALA A 273 19.19 18.07 -12.37
C ALA A 273 19.40 18.68 -10.97
N SER A 274 18.69 18.20 -9.95
CA SER A 274 18.78 18.68 -8.56
C SER A 274 20.13 18.26 -7.93
N ARG A 275 20.93 19.28 -7.53
CA ARG A 275 22.33 19.10 -7.10
C ARG A 275 22.64 19.92 -5.85
#